data_7c6819dc926df9f5b1c8163547c83339
#
_entry.id   7c6819dc926df9f5b1c8163547c83339
#
_cell.length_a   1.000
_cell.length_b   1.000
_cell.length_c   1.000
_cell.angle_alpha   90.00
_cell.angle_beta   90.00
_cell.angle_gamma   90.00
#
_symmetry.space_group_name_H-M   'P 1'
#
loop_
_entity.id
_entity.type
_entity.pdbx_description
1 polymer ?
#
loop_
_entity_poly.entity_id
_entity_poly.type
_entity_poly.pdbx_seq_one_letter_code
_entity_poly.pdbx_strand_id
1 'polypeptide(L)'
;GSGKTLTAFLWALNQLITEDLPTGVTSVIYVSPLKALNNDIRRNLTRPLRELEEYFVAANEPFPEIRAMVRSGDTPQSDRRRMQRHPPEILITTPESLNLLLSSAGGRSMLSEVSTLILDEIHSVVGSKRGTHLMTAAERLVREAGEFQRIALSATVRPMDTVGEFVGGFTMAGASTD
;
A
#
# COMPACT_ATOMS: atom_id res chain seq x y z
N GLY A 1 16.94 5.30 -9.78
CA GLY A 1 15.79 4.40 -9.65
C GLY A 1 15.05 4.23 -10.96
N SER A 2 14.47 3.07 -11.21
CA SER A 2 13.85 2.69 -12.49
C SER A 2 12.44 3.27 -12.73
N GLY A 3 11.96 4.18 -11.89
CA GLY A 3 10.62 4.77 -12.00
C GLY A 3 9.46 3.86 -11.54
N LYS A 4 9.71 2.59 -11.21
CA LYS A 4 8.66 1.62 -10.83
C LYS A 4 7.78 2.11 -9.67
N THR A 5 8.39 2.59 -8.59
CA THR A 5 7.68 3.10 -7.43
C THR A 5 6.83 4.33 -7.79
N LEU A 6 7.37 5.24 -8.59
CA LEU A 6 6.61 6.38 -9.10
C LEU A 6 5.42 5.92 -9.95
N THR A 7 5.62 4.97 -10.86
CA THR A 7 4.54 4.45 -11.72
C THR A 7 3.41 3.83 -10.89
N ALA A 8 3.74 3.04 -9.86
CA ALA A 8 2.73 2.46 -8.98
C ALA A 8 1.93 3.52 -8.21
N PHE A 9 2.60 4.57 -7.71
CA PHE A 9 1.91 5.67 -7.06
C PHE A 9 1.08 6.52 -8.03
N LEU A 10 1.57 6.80 -9.22
CA LEU A 10 0.80 7.53 -10.23
C LEU A 10 -0.46 6.75 -10.64
N TRP A 11 -0.35 5.43 -10.76
CA TRP A 11 -1.52 4.59 -10.99
C TRP A 11 -2.54 4.71 -9.84
N ALA A 12 -2.09 4.59 -8.59
CA ALA A 12 -2.96 4.71 -7.41
C ALA A 12 -3.60 6.11 -7.29
N LEU A 13 -2.82 7.16 -7.56
CA LEU A 13 -3.33 8.54 -7.58
C LEU A 13 -4.37 8.73 -8.68
N ASN A 14 -4.13 8.19 -9.88
CA ASN A 14 -5.12 8.24 -10.96
C ASN A 14 -6.44 7.62 -10.51
N GLN A 15 -6.42 6.41 -9.94
CA GLN A 15 -7.64 5.73 -9.46
C GLN A 15 -8.40 6.54 -8.40
N LEU A 16 -7.67 7.22 -7.50
CA LEU A 16 -8.28 8.09 -6.48
C LEU A 16 -8.84 9.38 -7.08
N ILE A 17 -8.18 9.97 -8.08
CA ILE A 17 -8.60 11.21 -8.73
C ILE A 17 -9.80 10.96 -9.66
N THR A 18 -9.84 9.81 -10.35
CA THR A 18 -10.96 9.43 -11.23
C THR A 18 -12.14 8.79 -10.48
N GLU A 19 -12.08 8.74 -9.16
CA GLU A 19 -13.11 8.15 -8.28
C GLU A 19 -13.32 6.64 -8.48
N ASP A 20 -12.38 5.94 -9.13
CA ASP A 20 -12.39 4.48 -9.21
C ASP A 20 -12.09 3.82 -7.87
N LEU A 21 -11.41 4.55 -6.96
CA LEU A 21 -11.20 4.18 -5.57
C LEU A 21 -11.82 5.22 -4.64
N PRO A 22 -12.44 4.80 -3.51
CA PRO A 22 -13.07 5.71 -2.56
C PRO A 22 -12.04 6.56 -1.80
N THR A 23 -12.41 7.81 -1.49
CA THR A 23 -11.70 8.71 -0.58
C THR A 23 -12.31 8.68 0.83
N GLY A 24 -11.59 9.19 1.82
CA GLY A 24 -12.04 9.17 3.24
C GLY A 24 -11.81 7.82 3.95
N VAL A 25 -11.30 6.82 3.25
CA VAL A 25 -10.96 5.48 3.75
C VAL A 25 -9.57 5.07 3.27
N THR A 26 -8.98 4.04 3.87
CA THR A 26 -7.70 3.50 3.37
C THR A 26 -7.95 2.56 2.20
N SER A 27 -7.77 3.06 0.99
CA SER A 27 -7.95 2.32 -0.26
C SER A 27 -6.67 1.67 -0.76
N VAL A 28 -5.52 2.28 -0.48
CA VAL A 28 -4.21 1.82 -0.96
C VAL A 28 -3.25 1.60 0.19
N ILE A 29 -2.63 0.42 0.24
CA ILE A 29 -1.51 0.13 1.15
C ILE A 29 -0.23 -0.03 0.33
N TYR A 30 0.81 0.72 0.68
CA TYR A 30 2.16 0.52 0.18
C TYR A 30 3.04 -0.06 1.28
N VAL A 31 3.59 -1.24 1.03
CA VAL A 31 4.46 -1.94 1.97
C VAL A 31 5.87 -1.99 1.43
N SER A 32 6.81 -1.44 2.19
CA SER A 32 8.25 -1.56 1.89
C SER A 32 9.00 -2.20 3.07
N PRO A 33 9.87 -3.17 2.82
CA PRO A 33 10.69 -3.81 3.84
C PRO A 33 11.83 -2.91 4.34
N LEU A 34 12.13 -1.81 3.65
CA LEU A 34 13.25 -0.92 3.97
C LEU A 34 12.82 0.19 4.92
N LYS A 35 13.65 0.47 5.94
CA LYS A 35 13.41 1.59 6.88
C LYS A 35 13.62 2.98 6.25
N ALA A 36 14.27 3.08 5.10
CA ALA A 36 14.57 4.34 4.41
C ALA A 36 13.38 4.88 3.58
N LEU A 37 12.15 4.73 4.10
CA LEU A 37 10.91 5.10 3.40
C LEU A 37 10.78 6.60 3.09
N ASN A 38 11.33 7.48 3.94
CA ASN A 38 10.95 8.90 3.91
C ASN A 38 11.37 9.64 2.63
N ASN A 39 12.58 9.39 2.10
CA ASN A 39 13.05 10.10 0.90
C ASN A 39 12.37 9.59 -0.37
N ASP A 40 12.18 8.28 -0.49
CA ASP A 40 11.54 7.67 -1.64
C ASP A 40 10.06 8.02 -1.71
N ILE A 41 9.36 8.03 -0.58
CA ILE A 41 7.97 8.46 -0.47
C ILE A 41 7.82 9.94 -0.80
N ARG A 42 8.70 10.80 -0.27
CA ARG A 42 8.64 12.23 -0.60
C ARG A 42 8.81 12.48 -2.10
N ARG A 43 9.73 11.77 -2.74
CA ARG A 43 10.04 11.93 -4.16
C ARG A 43 8.99 11.33 -5.08
N ASN A 44 8.49 10.13 -4.75
CA ASN A 44 7.66 9.34 -5.65
C ASN A 44 6.16 9.48 -5.36
N LEU A 45 5.75 10.06 -4.24
CA LEU A 45 4.36 10.26 -3.87
C LEU A 45 4.05 11.70 -3.45
N THR A 46 4.67 12.21 -2.38
CA THR A 46 4.28 13.50 -1.78
C THR A 46 4.48 14.66 -2.75
N ARG A 47 5.59 14.67 -3.49
CA ARG A 47 5.87 15.72 -4.48
C ARG A 47 4.94 15.62 -5.70
N PRO A 48 4.78 14.46 -6.36
CA PRO A 48 3.82 14.33 -7.46
C PRO A 48 2.38 14.66 -7.06
N LEU A 49 1.93 14.24 -5.87
CA LEU A 49 0.60 14.55 -5.35
C LEU A 49 0.37 16.06 -5.26
N ARG A 50 1.34 16.81 -4.70
CA ARG A 50 1.25 18.25 -4.60
C ARG A 50 1.29 18.93 -5.98
N GLU A 51 2.16 18.48 -6.88
CA GLU A 51 2.23 19.03 -8.25
C GLU A 51 0.92 18.82 -9.01
N LEU A 52 0.24 17.68 -8.83
CA LEU A 52 -1.09 17.42 -9.37
C LEU A 52 -2.14 18.35 -8.78
N GLU A 53 -2.18 18.49 -7.45
CA GLU A 53 -3.11 19.41 -6.77
C GLU A 53 -2.94 20.84 -7.28
N GLU A 54 -1.70 21.35 -7.37
CA GLU A 54 -1.39 22.68 -7.91
C GLU A 54 -1.89 22.84 -9.35
N TYR A 55 -1.75 21.79 -10.20
CA TYR A 55 -2.24 21.80 -11.58
C TYR A 55 -3.77 21.88 -11.65
N PHE A 56 -4.49 21.06 -10.87
CA PHE A 56 -5.96 21.10 -10.81
C PHE A 56 -6.49 22.44 -10.31
N VAL A 57 -5.86 23.00 -9.28
CA VAL A 57 -6.20 24.35 -8.77
C VAL A 57 -5.99 25.41 -9.86
N ALA A 58 -4.88 25.36 -10.60
CA ALA A 58 -4.60 26.30 -11.69
C ALA A 58 -5.59 26.15 -12.85
N ALA A 59 -6.09 24.94 -13.11
CA ALA A 59 -7.11 24.66 -14.10
C ALA A 59 -8.54 25.00 -13.65
N ASN A 60 -8.73 25.42 -12.38
CA ASN A 60 -10.03 25.60 -11.73
C ASN A 60 -10.90 24.33 -11.75
N GLU A 61 -10.24 23.17 -11.62
CA GLU A 61 -10.85 21.84 -11.55
C GLU A 61 -10.83 21.32 -10.11
N PRO A 62 -11.84 20.56 -9.68
CA PRO A 62 -11.86 19.97 -8.35
C PRO A 62 -10.76 18.92 -8.19
N PHE A 63 -10.12 18.90 -7.03
CA PHE A 63 -9.16 17.87 -6.65
C PHE A 63 -9.61 17.18 -5.37
N PRO A 64 -9.67 15.83 -5.30
CA PRO A 64 -10.09 15.14 -4.10
C PRO A 64 -9.05 15.27 -3.00
N GLU A 65 -9.48 15.27 -1.73
CA GLU A 65 -8.55 15.22 -0.60
C GLU A 65 -7.90 13.84 -0.53
N ILE A 66 -6.63 13.76 -0.88
CA ILE A 66 -5.83 12.53 -0.83
C ILE A 66 -4.75 12.68 0.22
N ARG A 67 -4.87 11.94 1.32
CA ARG A 67 -3.89 11.92 2.42
C ARG A 67 -3.03 10.68 2.32
N ALA A 68 -1.72 10.88 2.40
CA ALA A 68 -0.75 9.79 2.50
C ALA A 68 -0.06 9.86 3.87
N MET A 69 -0.08 8.76 4.61
CA MET A 69 0.53 8.70 5.95
C MET A 69 1.42 7.48 6.11
N VAL A 70 2.52 7.67 6.84
CA VAL A 70 3.48 6.60 7.15
C VAL A 70 3.16 6.01 8.53
N ARG A 71 3.02 4.69 8.58
CA ARG A 71 2.84 3.91 9.79
C ARG A 71 3.97 2.90 9.94
N SER A 72 4.92 3.21 10.81
CA SER A 72 6.06 2.36 11.16
C SER A 72 6.14 2.10 12.66
N GLY A 73 7.16 1.35 13.10
CA GLY A 73 7.45 1.16 14.52
C GLY A 73 7.62 2.48 15.28
N ASP A 74 8.23 3.48 14.64
CA ASP A 74 8.58 4.77 15.24
C ASP A 74 7.44 5.81 15.16
N THR A 75 6.30 5.47 14.54
CA THR A 75 5.15 6.39 14.45
C THR A 75 4.59 6.69 15.85
N PRO A 76 4.49 7.98 16.26
CA PRO A 76 3.96 8.37 17.55
C PRO A 76 2.53 7.87 17.81
N GLN A 77 2.19 7.63 19.07
CA GLN A 77 0.88 7.12 19.45
C GLN A 77 -0.27 8.09 19.11
N SER A 78 -0.01 9.39 19.14
CA SER A 78 -0.95 10.43 18.69
C SER A 78 -1.34 10.23 17.22
N ASP A 79 -0.33 10.02 16.36
CA ASP A 79 -0.52 9.85 14.92
C ASP A 79 -1.21 8.53 14.60
N ARG A 80 -0.88 7.45 15.35
CA ARG A 80 -1.58 6.17 15.25
C ARG A 80 -3.07 6.31 15.53
N ARG A 81 -3.45 7.04 16.59
CA ARG A 81 -4.85 7.32 16.93
C ARG A 81 -5.54 8.22 15.90
N ARG A 82 -4.79 9.18 15.34
CA ARG A 82 -5.30 10.06 14.28
C ARG A 82 -5.64 9.27 13.02
N MET A 83 -4.75 8.37 12.59
CA MET A 83 -4.98 7.49 11.43
C MET A 83 -6.23 6.61 11.58
N GLN A 84 -6.50 6.11 12.78
CA GLN A 84 -7.70 5.30 13.04
C GLN A 84 -9.00 6.10 13.02
N ARG A 85 -8.96 7.40 13.39
CA ARG A 85 -10.15 8.27 13.35
C ARG A 85 -10.37 8.90 11.98
N HIS A 86 -9.28 9.17 11.28
CA HIS A 86 -9.23 9.79 9.97
C HIS A 86 -8.28 8.96 9.09
N PRO A 87 -8.75 7.83 8.54
CA PRO A 87 -7.93 6.95 7.72
C PRO A 87 -7.33 7.69 6.52
N PRO A 88 -6.03 7.55 6.23
CA PRO A 88 -5.45 8.09 5.02
C PRO A 88 -5.87 7.24 3.83
N GLU A 89 -6.04 7.82 2.67
CA GLU A 89 -6.33 7.14 1.41
C GLU A 89 -5.18 6.21 1.00
N ILE A 90 -3.93 6.66 1.27
CA ILE A 90 -2.72 5.88 1.02
C ILE A 90 -1.97 5.66 2.33
N LEU A 91 -1.93 4.42 2.79
CA LEU A 91 -1.17 4.01 3.96
C LEU A 91 0.18 3.43 3.53
N ILE A 92 1.27 4.05 3.99
CA ILE A 92 2.63 3.57 3.78
C ILE A 92 3.09 2.88 5.05
N THR A 93 3.54 1.63 4.94
CA THR A 93 3.89 0.84 6.13
C THR A 93 5.02 -0.17 5.89
N THR A 94 5.43 -0.86 6.94
CA THR A 94 6.34 -2.01 6.89
C THR A 94 5.59 -3.32 7.14
N PRO A 95 6.14 -4.48 6.74
CA PRO A 95 5.52 -5.78 7.00
C PRO A 95 5.15 -5.99 8.47
N GLU A 96 6.01 -5.58 9.39
CA GLU A 96 5.82 -5.72 10.83
C GLU A 96 4.66 -4.84 11.32
N SER A 97 4.62 -3.59 10.84
CA SER A 97 3.56 -2.65 11.22
C SER A 97 2.20 -3.02 10.64
N LEU A 98 2.15 -3.60 9.44
CA LEU A 98 0.91 -4.14 8.86
C LEU A 98 0.36 -5.28 9.73
N ASN A 99 1.21 -6.22 10.15
CA ASN A 99 0.80 -7.30 11.05
C ASN A 99 0.26 -6.78 12.39
N LEU A 100 0.89 -5.74 12.96
CA LEU A 100 0.42 -5.09 14.19
C LEU A 100 -0.95 -4.41 14.01
N LEU A 101 -1.18 -3.75 12.88
CA LEU A 101 -2.48 -3.17 12.52
C LEU A 101 -3.56 -4.25 12.48
N LEU A 102 -3.32 -5.32 11.75
CA LEU A 102 -4.24 -6.45 11.63
C LEU A 102 -4.47 -7.22 12.94
N SER A 103 -3.65 -6.99 13.96
CA SER A 103 -3.81 -7.59 15.28
C SER A 103 -4.71 -6.78 16.21
N SER A 104 -5.16 -5.59 15.82
CA SER A 104 -6.05 -4.74 16.60
C SER A 104 -7.40 -4.51 15.90
N ALA A 105 -8.49 -4.42 16.65
CA ALA A 105 -9.82 -4.16 16.09
C ALA A 105 -9.85 -2.83 15.31
N GLY A 106 -9.29 -1.74 15.85
CA GLY A 106 -9.22 -0.45 15.17
C GLY A 106 -8.37 -0.46 13.91
N GLY A 107 -7.28 -1.24 13.90
CA GLY A 107 -6.46 -1.42 12.70
C GLY A 107 -7.19 -2.23 11.61
N ARG A 108 -7.88 -3.31 11.97
CA ARG A 108 -8.69 -4.07 11.01
C ARG A 108 -9.80 -3.21 10.42
N SER A 109 -10.56 -2.49 11.25
CA SER A 109 -11.59 -1.56 10.78
C SER A 109 -11.04 -0.50 9.82
N MET A 110 -9.84 0.04 10.09
CA MET A 110 -9.20 1.02 9.19
C MET A 110 -8.84 0.42 7.83
N LEU A 111 -8.59 -0.88 7.76
CA LEU A 111 -8.12 -1.58 6.56
C LEU A 111 -9.23 -2.33 5.81
N SER A 112 -10.49 -2.23 6.22
CA SER A 112 -11.61 -2.99 5.64
C SER A 112 -11.98 -2.58 4.21
N GLU A 113 -11.56 -1.39 3.77
CA GLU A 113 -11.88 -0.85 2.44
C GLU A 113 -10.67 -0.87 1.48
N VAL A 114 -9.62 -1.63 1.83
CA VAL A 114 -8.42 -1.72 1.00
C VAL A 114 -8.74 -2.42 -0.31
N SER A 115 -8.42 -1.74 -1.41
CA SER A 115 -8.64 -2.21 -2.78
C SER A 115 -7.33 -2.48 -3.52
N THR A 116 -6.20 -2.00 -2.98
CA THR A 116 -4.88 -2.17 -3.61
C THR A 116 -3.78 -2.33 -2.57
N LEU A 117 -2.95 -3.36 -2.78
CA LEU A 117 -1.74 -3.62 -2.00
C LEU A 117 -0.52 -3.55 -2.90
N ILE A 118 0.35 -2.55 -2.69
CA ILE A 118 1.62 -2.39 -3.38
C ILE A 118 2.74 -2.94 -2.49
N LEU A 119 3.46 -3.94 -2.99
CA LEU A 119 4.58 -4.59 -2.32
C LEU A 119 5.89 -4.18 -2.99
N ASP A 120 6.66 -3.31 -2.34
CA ASP A 120 7.92 -2.84 -2.91
C ASP A 120 9.11 -3.69 -2.45
N GLU A 121 10.16 -3.70 -3.30
CA GLU A 121 11.41 -4.44 -3.07
C GLU A 121 11.16 -5.93 -2.72
N ILE A 122 10.16 -6.55 -3.35
CA ILE A 122 9.72 -7.92 -3.01
C ILE A 122 10.87 -8.94 -3.09
N HIS A 123 11.84 -8.72 -3.98
CA HIS A 123 13.02 -9.56 -4.13
C HIS A 123 13.85 -9.69 -2.84
N SER A 124 13.79 -8.68 -1.97
CA SER A 124 14.52 -8.68 -0.70
C SER A 124 13.91 -9.57 0.37
N VAL A 125 12.68 -10.03 0.16
CA VAL A 125 11.92 -10.82 1.15
C VAL A 125 11.46 -12.18 0.65
N VAL A 126 11.43 -12.41 -0.67
CA VAL A 126 11.09 -13.71 -1.24
C VAL A 126 11.99 -14.80 -0.67
N GLY A 127 11.40 -15.93 -0.25
CA GLY A 127 12.13 -17.07 0.33
C GLY A 127 12.61 -16.86 1.77
N SER A 128 12.33 -15.72 2.38
CA SER A 128 12.71 -15.41 3.77
C SER A 128 11.54 -15.55 4.75
N LYS A 129 11.85 -15.70 6.05
CA LYS A 129 10.83 -15.65 7.12
C LYS A 129 10.04 -14.33 7.11
N ARG A 130 10.68 -13.23 6.75
CA ARG A 130 10.05 -11.91 6.66
C ARG A 130 9.06 -11.85 5.51
N GLY A 131 9.38 -12.49 4.38
CA GLY A 131 8.46 -12.62 3.26
C GLY A 131 7.25 -13.47 3.60
N THR A 132 7.43 -14.63 4.24
CA THR A 132 6.32 -15.45 4.73
C THR A 132 5.42 -14.65 5.67
N HIS A 133 6.00 -13.86 6.59
CA HIS A 133 5.26 -13.00 7.49
C HIS A 133 4.48 -11.89 6.76
N LEU A 134 5.05 -11.34 5.70
CA LEU A 134 4.38 -10.34 4.84
C LEU A 134 3.20 -10.97 4.11
N MET A 135 3.38 -12.14 3.49
CA MET A 135 2.29 -12.82 2.76
C MET A 135 1.17 -13.29 3.71
N THR A 136 1.53 -13.76 4.92
CA THR A 136 0.53 -14.03 5.95
C THR A 136 -0.29 -12.79 6.32
N ALA A 137 0.34 -11.60 6.36
CA ALA A 137 -0.38 -10.35 6.58
C ALA A 137 -1.30 -10.02 5.39
N ALA A 138 -0.85 -10.23 4.15
CA ALA A 138 -1.67 -10.03 2.96
C ALA A 138 -2.91 -10.95 2.96
N GLU A 139 -2.76 -12.24 3.29
CA GLU A 139 -3.89 -13.17 3.41
C GLU A 139 -4.84 -12.82 4.58
N ARG A 140 -4.32 -12.30 5.67
CA ARG A 140 -5.16 -11.76 6.75
C ARG A 140 -5.92 -10.52 6.30
N LEU A 141 -5.30 -9.66 5.48
CA LEU A 141 -5.95 -8.49 4.92
C LEU A 141 -7.11 -8.87 3.99
N VAL A 142 -6.98 -9.93 3.18
CA VAL A 142 -8.08 -10.46 2.36
C VAL A 142 -9.30 -10.82 3.19
N ARG A 143 -9.11 -11.35 4.40
CA ARG A 143 -10.23 -11.68 5.31
C ARG A 143 -10.97 -10.44 5.83
N GLU A 144 -10.30 -9.30 5.92
CA GLU A 144 -10.89 -8.05 6.42
C GLU A 144 -11.48 -7.19 5.30
N ALA A 145 -10.79 -7.10 4.14
CA ALA A 145 -11.14 -6.22 3.03
C ALA A 145 -11.80 -6.93 1.84
N GLY A 146 -11.76 -8.27 1.78
CA GLY A 146 -12.07 -9.01 0.56
C GLY A 146 -10.88 -9.08 -0.40
N GLU A 147 -11.11 -9.57 -1.62
CA GLU A 147 -10.06 -9.61 -2.64
C GLU A 147 -9.71 -8.21 -3.13
N PHE A 148 -8.43 -7.96 -3.35
CA PHE A 148 -7.87 -6.69 -3.77
C PHE A 148 -6.75 -6.89 -4.79
N GLN A 149 -6.43 -5.84 -5.55
CA GLN A 149 -5.32 -5.87 -6.49
C GLN A 149 -3.98 -5.90 -5.74
N ARG A 150 -3.09 -6.81 -6.14
CA ARG A 150 -1.71 -6.91 -5.64
C ARG A 150 -0.73 -6.44 -6.72
N ILE A 151 0.11 -5.45 -6.39
CA ILE A 151 1.14 -4.91 -7.27
C ILE A 151 2.49 -5.18 -6.62
N ALA A 152 3.31 -6.02 -7.24
CA ALA A 152 4.65 -6.32 -6.75
C ALA A 152 5.71 -5.55 -7.54
N LEU A 153 6.55 -4.82 -6.84
CA LEU A 153 7.67 -4.08 -7.41
C LEU A 153 8.99 -4.74 -7.02
N SER A 154 9.84 -4.97 -8.01
CA SER A 154 11.13 -5.63 -7.82
C SER A 154 12.22 -5.02 -8.69
N ALA A 155 13.47 -5.05 -8.26
CA ALA A 155 14.60 -4.59 -9.06
C ALA A 155 14.87 -5.57 -10.21
N THR A 156 15.21 -6.80 -9.90
CA THR A 156 15.44 -7.90 -10.84
C THR A 156 15.08 -9.20 -10.15
N VAL A 157 14.13 -9.94 -10.70
CA VAL A 157 13.77 -11.27 -10.19
C VAL A 157 13.86 -12.27 -11.32
N ARG A 158 14.52 -13.38 -11.03
CA ARG A 158 14.52 -14.57 -11.90
C ARG A 158 14.44 -15.80 -10.99
N PRO A 159 13.51 -16.73 -11.22
CA PRO A 159 12.43 -16.68 -12.23
C PRO A 159 11.25 -15.78 -11.77
N MET A 160 10.57 -15.13 -12.71
CA MET A 160 9.40 -14.27 -12.42
C MET A 160 8.22 -15.07 -11.87
N ASP A 161 8.05 -16.30 -12.33
CA ASP A 161 6.97 -17.21 -11.93
C ASP A 161 6.95 -17.43 -10.41
N THR A 162 8.12 -17.65 -9.79
CA THR A 162 8.25 -17.80 -8.33
C THR A 162 7.74 -16.57 -7.56
N VAL A 163 7.90 -15.38 -8.11
CA VAL A 163 7.39 -14.15 -7.47
C VAL A 163 5.91 -14.00 -7.71
N GLY A 164 5.42 -14.34 -8.90
CA GLY A 164 4.00 -14.40 -9.22
C GLY A 164 3.26 -15.33 -8.26
N GLU A 165 3.71 -16.57 -8.11
CA GLU A 165 3.19 -17.53 -7.14
C GLU A 165 3.26 -17.03 -5.69
N PHE A 166 4.37 -16.41 -5.31
CA PHE A 166 4.56 -15.87 -3.96
C PHE A 166 3.60 -14.74 -3.63
N VAL A 167 3.30 -13.86 -4.59
CA VAL A 167 2.42 -12.68 -4.40
C VAL A 167 0.96 -12.98 -4.72
N GLY A 168 0.71 -13.90 -5.66
CA GLY A 168 -0.62 -14.20 -6.20
C GLY A 168 -1.65 -14.66 -5.16
N GLY A 169 -1.18 -15.29 -4.07
CA GLY A 169 -2.07 -15.85 -3.04
C GLY A 169 -2.85 -17.09 -3.52
N PHE A 170 -3.81 -17.51 -2.71
CA PHE A 170 -4.71 -18.62 -3.02
C PHE A 170 -6.16 -18.14 -2.90
N THR A 171 -7.01 -18.55 -3.83
CA THR A 171 -8.46 -18.32 -3.67
C THR A 171 -9.00 -19.13 -2.49
N MET A 172 -10.11 -18.69 -1.90
CA MET A 172 -10.80 -19.39 -0.81
C MET A 172 -11.20 -20.84 -1.18
N ALA A 173 -11.21 -21.19 -2.47
CA ALA A 173 -11.47 -22.54 -2.99
C ALA A 173 -10.21 -23.42 -3.12
N GLY A 174 -9.04 -22.94 -2.72
CA GLY A 174 -7.78 -23.69 -2.79
C GLY A 174 -7.16 -23.79 -4.19
N ALA A 175 -7.64 -23.02 -5.17
CA ALA A 175 -7.03 -22.92 -6.49
C ALA A 175 -6.08 -21.70 -6.54
N SER A 176 -4.89 -21.89 -7.15
CA SER A 176 -3.98 -20.78 -7.46
C SER A 176 -4.67 -19.84 -8.45
N THR A 177 -4.67 -18.54 -8.16
CA THR A 177 -5.06 -17.53 -9.14
C THR A 177 -3.90 -17.28 -10.07
N ASP A 178 -4.05 -17.62 -11.35
CA ASP A 178 -3.14 -17.26 -12.42
C ASP A 178 -3.03 -15.72 -12.61
#